data_48eace12a3793085e9e17eec9e3f6098
#
_entry.id   48eace12a3793085e9e17eec9e3f6098
#
_cell.length_a   1.000
_cell.length_b   1.000
_cell.length_c   1.000
_cell.angle_alpha   90.00
_cell.angle_beta   90.00
_cell.angle_gamma   90.00
#
_symmetry.space_group_name_H-M   'P 1'
#
loop_
_entity.id
_entity.type
_entity.pdbx_description
1 polymer ?
#
loop_
_entity_poly.entity_id
_entity_poly.type
_entity_poly.pdbx_seq_one_letter_code
_entity_poly.pdbx_strand_id
1 'polypeptide(L)'
;MKINKTAHMITRLNFKTIGGAYIATVAGIAALASNYIIYMVQYAHGADLTGNQGVSTGWAVWGLPVAAGIIISSVNFRRIMSLGGNRQDYFKGTFMTYVILCAIASLLGLIIYYIVDIPFAAKGFYGGVISVPEVFGWNTYGPAVFFLQQYAFLLLTAFFTHTFCALQGKWYGWVVSAVFIAGIPVFSAIEPLRNILAGYFYLILFHPLPLVQIVCCLAIGFAFYMLSKPVYARKPI
;
A
#
# COMPACT_ATOMS: atom_id res chain seq x y z
N MET A 1 -17.97 19.27 -11.09
CA MET A 1 -17.78 19.23 -9.63
C MET A 1 -16.74 20.30 -9.26
N LYS A 2 -17.12 21.46 -8.69
CA LYS A 2 -16.16 22.49 -8.25
C LYS A 2 -15.36 21.91 -7.10
N ILE A 3 -14.10 21.55 -7.34
CA ILE A 3 -13.16 21.16 -6.29
C ILE A 3 -13.02 22.38 -5.38
N ASN A 4 -13.42 22.24 -4.13
CA ASN A 4 -13.31 23.31 -3.15
C ASN A 4 -11.82 23.65 -2.98
N LYS A 5 -11.45 24.94 -3.13
CA LYS A 5 -10.06 25.41 -3.00
C LYS A 5 -9.40 24.88 -1.72
N THR A 6 -10.17 24.78 -0.64
CA THR A 6 -9.70 24.28 0.67
C THR A 6 -9.29 22.80 0.59
N ALA A 7 -10.07 21.94 -0.08
CA ALA A 7 -9.72 20.52 -0.23
C ALA A 7 -8.41 20.34 -1.03
N HIS A 8 -8.20 21.16 -2.06
CA HIS A 8 -6.96 21.14 -2.82
C HIS A 8 -5.74 21.60 -2.00
N MET A 9 -5.91 22.62 -1.15
CA MET A 9 -4.86 23.05 -0.20
C MET A 9 -4.51 21.95 0.79
N ILE A 10 -5.51 21.21 1.30
CA ILE A 10 -5.30 20.07 2.20
C ILE A 10 -4.54 18.96 1.47
N THR A 11 -4.88 18.65 0.23
CA THR A 11 -4.13 17.68 -0.59
C THR A 11 -2.66 18.07 -0.69
N ARG A 12 -2.38 19.33 -1.03
CA ARG A 12 -1.01 19.84 -1.13
C ARG A 12 -0.26 19.77 0.22
N LEU A 13 -0.94 20.09 1.32
CA LEU A 13 -0.35 19.99 2.66
C LEU A 13 -0.03 18.53 3.01
N ASN A 14 -0.92 17.60 2.71
CA ASN A 14 -0.70 16.18 2.92
C ASN A 14 0.56 15.69 2.20
N PHE A 15 0.70 16.02 0.90
CA PHE A 15 1.90 15.66 0.13
C PHE A 15 3.18 16.24 0.74
N LYS A 16 3.14 17.46 1.27
CA LYS A 16 4.30 18.05 1.95
C LYS A 16 4.65 17.34 3.25
N THR A 17 3.64 16.93 4.01
CA THR A 17 3.86 16.30 5.35
C THR A 17 4.35 14.87 5.24
N ILE A 18 3.98 14.13 4.20
CA ILE A 18 4.48 12.76 3.99
C ILE A 18 5.88 12.70 3.37
N GLY A 19 6.60 13.82 3.31
CA GLY A 19 7.97 13.88 2.79
C GLY A 19 8.92 12.84 3.40
N GLY A 20 8.80 12.59 4.72
CA GLY A 20 9.56 11.53 5.40
C GLY A 20 9.25 10.12 4.88
N ALA A 21 8.00 9.84 4.48
CA ALA A 21 7.63 8.57 3.88
C ALA A 21 8.25 8.39 2.49
N TYR A 22 8.38 9.45 1.70
CA TYR A 22 9.11 9.38 0.42
C TYR A 22 10.58 9.05 0.63
N ILE A 23 11.24 9.70 1.59
CA ILE A 23 12.64 9.43 1.91
C ILE A 23 12.80 7.96 2.35
N ALA A 24 11.92 7.47 3.22
CA ALA A 24 11.94 6.07 3.66
C ALA A 24 11.71 5.09 2.49
N THR A 25 10.81 5.41 1.56
CA THR A 25 10.57 4.58 0.37
C THR A 25 11.79 4.57 -0.55
N VAL A 26 12.40 5.73 -0.81
CA VAL A 26 13.63 5.82 -1.63
C VAL A 26 14.78 5.06 -0.96
N ALA A 27 14.95 5.20 0.35
CA ALA A 27 15.94 4.44 1.10
C ALA A 27 15.69 2.92 1.04
N GLY A 28 14.42 2.49 1.13
CA GLY A 28 14.03 1.10 0.96
C GLY A 28 14.33 0.56 -0.44
N ILE A 29 14.02 1.33 -1.48
CA ILE A 29 14.38 0.99 -2.87
C ILE A 29 15.91 0.86 -3.01
N ALA A 30 16.67 1.82 -2.48
CA ALA A 30 18.12 1.79 -2.54
C ALA A 30 18.71 0.58 -1.77
N ALA A 31 18.16 0.26 -0.59
CA ALA A 31 18.57 -0.89 0.21
C ALA A 31 18.31 -2.22 -0.52
N LEU A 32 17.13 -2.38 -1.14
CA LEU A 32 16.83 -3.57 -1.93
C LEU A 32 17.65 -3.61 -3.23
N ALA A 33 17.89 -2.45 -3.86
CA ALA A 33 18.75 -2.36 -5.05
C ALA A 33 20.21 -2.73 -4.77
N SER A 34 20.71 -2.50 -3.54
CA SER A 34 22.06 -2.91 -3.18
C SER A 34 22.27 -4.42 -3.28
N ASN A 35 21.22 -5.21 -3.04
CA ASN A 35 21.30 -6.67 -3.24
C ASN A 35 21.63 -7.03 -4.70
N TYR A 36 21.03 -6.33 -5.67
CA TYR A 36 21.33 -6.56 -7.09
C TYR A 36 22.82 -6.30 -7.41
N ILE A 37 23.39 -5.23 -6.82
CA ILE A 37 24.81 -4.89 -6.99
C ILE A 37 25.70 -5.98 -6.37
N ILE A 38 25.38 -6.44 -5.15
CA ILE A 38 26.10 -7.50 -4.45
C ILE A 38 26.11 -8.78 -5.30
N TYR A 39 24.97 -9.16 -5.83
CA TYR A 39 24.88 -10.37 -6.66
C TYR A 39 25.61 -10.23 -7.98
N MET A 40 25.57 -9.05 -8.63
CA MET A 40 26.38 -8.81 -9.83
C MET A 40 27.88 -8.98 -9.54
N VAL A 41 28.35 -8.46 -8.42
CA VAL A 41 29.74 -8.61 -7.99
C VAL A 41 30.09 -10.08 -7.72
N GLN A 42 29.24 -10.80 -7.01
CA GLN A 42 29.43 -12.23 -6.73
C GLN A 42 29.48 -13.07 -8.01
N TYR A 43 28.55 -12.81 -8.95
CA TYR A 43 28.53 -13.47 -10.25
C TYR A 43 29.79 -13.19 -11.07
N ALA A 44 30.26 -11.94 -11.07
CA ALA A 44 31.51 -11.55 -11.74
C ALA A 44 32.75 -12.25 -11.16
N HIS A 45 32.69 -12.68 -9.90
CA HIS A 45 33.73 -13.46 -9.24
C HIS A 45 33.52 -14.98 -9.34
N GLY A 46 32.59 -15.43 -10.19
CA GLY A 46 32.36 -16.84 -10.48
C GLY A 46 31.52 -17.60 -9.46
N ALA A 47 30.81 -16.89 -8.58
CA ALA A 47 29.89 -17.54 -7.65
C ALA A 47 28.69 -18.13 -8.41
N ASP A 48 28.32 -19.37 -8.08
CA ASP A 48 27.08 -19.97 -8.56
C ASP A 48 25.90 -19.44 -7.73
N LEU A 49 25.03 -18.68 -8.40
CA LEU A 49 23.88 -18.02 -7.79
C LEU A 49 22.54 -18.61 -8.22
N THR A 50 22.56 -19.72 -8.96
CA THR A 50 21.35 -20.35 -9.52
C THR A 50 20.34 -20.80 -8.46
N GLY A 51 20.77 -21.07 -7.23
CA GLY A 51 19.92 -21.40 -6.08
C GLY A 51 19.38 -20.19 -5.30
N ASN A 52 19.88 -18.99 -5.57
CA ASN A 52 19.51 -17.80 -4.81
C ASN A 52 18.31 -17.09 -5.48
N GLN A 53 17.39 -16.58 -4.66
CA GLN A 53 16.27 -15.75 -5.13
C GLN A 53 16.47 -14.29 -4.71
N GLY A 54 16.37 -13.38 -5.68
CA GLY A 54 16.38 -11.95 -5.42
C GLY A 54 15.02 -11.44 -4.99
N VAL A 55 15.00 -10.38 -4.18
CA VAL A 55 13.76 -9.69 -3.79
C VAL A 55 13.63 -8.40 -4.57
N SER A 56 12.50 -8.21 -5.24
CA SER A 56 12.23 -6.99 -6.02
C SER A 56 12.26 -5.73 -5.17
N THR A 57 12.87 -4.68 -5.72
CA THR A 57 12.81 -3.33 -5.12
C THR A 57 11.39 -2.75 -5.11
N GLY A 58 10.50 -3.29 -5.91
CA GLY A 58 9.09 -2.93 -5.96
C GLY A 58 8.34 -3.11 -4.62
N TRP A 59 8.80 -4.02 -3.76
CA TRP A 59 8.22 -4.21 -2.43
C TRP A 59 8.32 -2.96 -1.53
N ALA A 60 9.39 -2.16 -1.68
CA ALA A 60 9.55 -0.92 -0.90
C ALA A 60 8.45 0.11 -1.18
N VAL A 61 7.90 0.12 -2.40
CA VAL A 61 6.83 1.05 -2.80
C VAL A 61 5.54 0.80 -2.02
N TRP A 62 5.30 -0.42 -1.56
CA TRP A 62 4.10 -0.79 -0.79
C TRP A 62 4.06 -0.15 0.59
N GLY A 63 5.21 0.20 1.16
CA GLY A 63 5.31 0.92 2.42
C GLY A 63 4.75 2.35 2.35
N LEU A 64 4.74 2.97 1.17
CA LEU A 64 4.35 4.35 1.01
C LEU A 64 2.88 4.64 1.34
N PRO A 65 1.88 3.89 0.83
CA PRO A 65 0.48 4.08 1.21
C PRO A 65 0.21 3.82 2.70
N VAL A 66 0.90 2.84 3.29
CA VAL A 66 0.79 2.54 4.73
C VAL A 66 1.31 3.71 5.56
N ALA A 67 2.52 4.19 5.29
CA ALA A 67 3.11 5.32 5.99
C ALA A 67 2.27 6.60 5.81
N ALA A 68 1.77 6.85 4.60
CA ALA A 68 0.86 7.96 4.35
C ALA A 68 -0.44 7.83 5.15
N GLY A 69 -1.02 6.63 5.23
CA GLY A 69 -2.20 6.34 6.03
C GLY A 69 -2.01 6.71 7.50
N ILE A 70 -0.87 6.34 8.09
CA ILE A 70 -0.52 6.66 9.47
C ILE A 70 -0.33 8.17 9.66
N ILE A 71 0.51 8.81 8.86
CA ILE A 71 0.88 10.22 9.02
C ILE A 71 -0.33 11.15 8.81
N ILE A 72 -1.10 10.92 7.76
CA ILE A 72 -2.23 11.78 7.43
C ILE A 72 -3.34 11.65 8.48
N SER A 73 -3.66 10.44 8.94
CA SER A 73 -4.73 10.22 9.90
C SER A 73 -4.40 10.69 11.32
N SER A 74 -3.13 10.66 11.71
CA SER A 74 -2.69 11.02 13.06
C SER A 74 -2.20 12.46 13.16
N VAL A 75 -1.20 12.84 12.38
CA VAL A 75 -0.51 14.13 12.46
C VAL A 75 -1.28 15.24 11.77
N ASN A 76 -1.63 15.02 10.48
CA ASN A 76 -2.25 16.07 9.68
C ASN A 76 -3.66 16.41 10.11
N PHE A 77 -4.42 15.43 10.59
CA PHE A 77 -5.76 15.71 11.10
C PHE A 77 -5.71 16.75 12.22
N ARG A 78 -4.86 16.55 13.25
CA ARG A 78 -4.73 17.49 14.38
C ARG A 78 -4.27 18.85 13.90
N ARG A 79 -3.26 18.90 13.04
CA ARG A 79 -2.71 20.14 12.50
C ARG A 79 -3.73 20.95 11.71
N ILE A 80 -4.51 20.31 10.85
CA ILE A 80 -5.52 20.98 10.02
C ILE A 80 -6.67 21.49 10.88
N MET A 81 -7.11 20.69 11.86
CA MET A 81 -8.20 21.10 12.76
C MET A 81 -7.77 22.25 13.69
N SER A 82 -6.53 22.27 14.20
CA SER A 82 -6.02 23.39 15.03
C SER A 82 -5.90 24.69 14.25
N LEU A 83 -5.79 24.63 12.93
CA LEU A 83 -5.79 25.80 12.04
C LEU A 83 -7.20 26.21 11.60
N GLY A 84 -8.26 25.66 12.21
CA GLY A 84 -9.65 26.00 11.88
C GLY A 84 -10.19 25.30 10.63
N GLY A 85 -9.54 24.22 10.17
CA GLY A 85 -9.98 23.48 9.00
C GLY A 85 -11.33 22.79 9.17
N ASN A 86 -12.10 22.69 8.08
CA ASN A 86 -13.36 21.95 8.06
C ASN A 86 -13.13 20.46 7.89
N ARG A 87 -13.79 19.64 8.71
CA ARG A 87 -13.70 18.17 8.66
C ARG A 87 -14.13 17.57 7.32
N GLN A 88 -15.13 18.17 6.66
CA GLN A 88 -15.56 17.70 5.33
C GLN A 88 -14.50 17.95 4.27
N ASP A 89 -13.85 19.11 4.30
CA ASP A 89 -12.79 19.45 3.36
C ASP A 89 -11.53 18.60 3.61
N TYR A 90 -11.22 18.32 4.88
CA TYR A 90 -10.18 17.36 5.26
C TYR A 90 -10.45 15.99 4.64
N PHE A 91 -11.67 15.46 4.81
CA PHE A 91 -12.05 14.17 4.27
C PHE A 91 -11.89 14.12 2.74
N LYS A 92 -12.40 15.13 2.01
CA LYS A 92 -12.26 15.21 0.56
C LYS A 92 -10.81 15.34 0.10
N GLY A 93 -10.04 16.22 0.76
CA GLY A 93 -8.63 16.45 0.42
C GLY A 93 -7.76 15.22 0.68
N THR A 94 -8.03 14.50 1.76
CA THR A 94 -7.33 13.24 2.09
C THR A 94 -7.66 12.13 1.10
N PHE A 95 -8.92 12.01 0.68
CA PHE A 95 -9.31 11.07 -0.40
C PHE A 95 -8.51 11.33 -1.67
N MET A 96 -8.47 12.58 -2.12
CA MET A 96 -7.70 12.95 -3.32
C MET A 96 -6.21 12.66 -3.16
N THR A 97 -5.66 12.88 -1.96
CA THR A 97 -4.26 12.56 -1.68
C THR A 97 -3.97 11.08 -1.90
N TYR A 98 -4.81 10.18 -1.37
CA TYR A 98 -4.60 8.73 -1.55
C TYR A 98 -4.77 8.28 -2.99
N VAL A 99 -5.78 8.78 -3.70
CA VAL A 99 -6.00 8.47 -5.12
C VAL A 99 -4.75 8.79 -5.94
N ILE A 100 -4.18 9.99 -5.77
CA ILE A 100 -2.99 10.43 -6.51
C ILE A 100 -1.75 9.64 -6.03
N LEU A 101 -1.56 9.49 -4.73
CA LEU A 101 -0.40 8.81 -4.15
C LEU A 101 -0.31 7.35 -4.58
N CYS A 102 -1.43 6.63 -4.52
CA CYS A 102 -1.48 5.22 -4.92
C CYS A 102 -1.27 5.06 -6.44
N ALA A 103 -1.75 6.01 -7.25
CA ALA A 103 -1.48 6.01 -8.68
C ALA A 103 0.02 6.18 -8.98
N ILE A 104 0.68 7.12 -8.30
CA ILE A 104 2.13 7.31 -8.42
C ILE A 104 2.88 6.07 -7.94
N ALA A 105 2.51 5.51 -6.79
CA ALA A 105 3.13 4.31 -6.25
C ALA A 105 2.97 3.10 -7.19
N SER A 106 1.77 2.90 -7.75
CA SER A 106 1.52 1.83 -8.72
C SER A 106 2.33 2.00 -10.00
N LEU A 107 2.44 3.24 -10.50
CA LEU A 107 3.28 3.54 -11.68
C LEU A 107 4.75 3.26 -11.40
N LEU A 108 5.26 3.64 -10.23
CA LEU A 108 6.63 3.32 -9.83
C LEU A 108 6.87 1.81 -9.73
N GLY A 109 5.95 1.05 -9.15
CA GLY A 109 6.03 -0.40 -9.08
C GLY A 109 6.07 -1.04 -10.47
N LEU A 110 5.25 -0.55 -11.40
CA LEU A 110 5.25 -0.99 -12.79
C LEU A 110 6.58 -0.69 -13.51
N ILE A 111 7.11 0.51 -13.33
CA ILE A 111 8.40 0.93 -13.90
C ILE A 111 9.52 0.03 -13.37
N ILE A 112 9.57 -0.20 -12.06
CA ILE A 112 10.57 -1.07 -11.42
C ILE A 112 10.49 -2.48 -12.01
N TYR A 113 9.30 -3.04 -12.10
CA TYR A 113 9.12 -4.41 -12.63
C TYR A 113 9.65 -4.56 -14.06
N TYR A 114 9.27 -3.67 -14.97
CA TYR A 114 9.65 -3.79 -16.39
C TYR A 114 11.08 -3.34 -16.68
N ILE A 115 11.62 -2.36 -15.95
CA ILE A 115 12.96 -1.80 -16.22
C ILE A 115 14.05 -2.47 -15.38
N VAL A 116 13.70 -2.98 -14.18
CA VAL A 116 14.69 -3.55 -13.26
C VAL A 116 14.52 -5.07 -13.16
N ASP A 117 13.36 -5.55 -12.71
CA ASP A 117 13.19 -6.95 -12.33
C ASP A 117 13.28 -7.90 -13.54
N ILE A 118 12.58 -7.60 -14.64
CA ILE A 118 12.60 -8.45 -15.85
C ILE A 118 14.01 -8.54 -16.46
N PRO A 119 14.74 -7.42 -16.71
CA PRO A 119 16.09 -7.51 -17.28
C PRO A 119 17.08 -8.25 -16.36
N PHE A 120 16.92 -8.12 -15.04
CA PHE A 120 17.75 -8.85 -14.09
C PHE A 120 17.49 -10.35 -14.10
N ALA A 121 16.21 -10.75 -14.09
CA ALA A 121 15.83 -12.16 -14.20
C ALA A 121 16.32 -12.79 -15.51
N ALA A 122 16.23 -12.05 -16.62
CA ALA A 122 16.66 -12.52 -17.94
C ALA A 122 18.17 -12.75 -18.06
N LYS A 123 18.99 -12.06 -17.29
CA LYS A 123 20.45 -12.24 -17.29
C LYS A 123 20.95 -13.45 -16.49
N GLY A 124 20.06 -14.16 -15.81
CA GLY A 124 20.40 -15.37 -15.06
C GLY A 124 21.28 -15.14 -13.83
N PHE A 125 21.35 -13.88 -13.32
CA PHE A 125 22.07 -13.58 -12.09
C PHE A 125 21.48 -14.25 -10.85
N TYR A 126 20.22 -14.74 -10.96
CA TYR A 126 19.50 -15.45 -9.92
C TYR A 126 18.76 -16.64 -10.48
N GLY A 127 18.37 -17.57 -9.60
CA GLY A 127 17.33 -18.56 -9.91
C GLY A 127 15.94 -17.97 -10.08
N GLY A 128 15.77 -16.66 -9.81
CA GLY A 128 14.52 -15.88 -9.99
C GLY A 128 14.48 -14.63 -9.13
N VAL A 129 13.61 -13.69 -9.46
CA VAL A 129 13.32 -12.48 -8.66
C VAL A 129 11.92 -12.61 -8.09
N ILE A 130 11.78 -12.56 -6.77
CA ILE A 130 10.47 -12.54 -6.12
C ILE A 130 9.89 -11.14 -6.29
N SER A 131 9.17 -10.95 -7.37
CA SER A 131 8.50 -9.68 -7.69
C SER A 131 7.02 -9.71 -7.27
N VAL A 132 6.48 -8.54 -6.95
CA VAL A 132 5.06 -8.38 -6.58
C VAL A 132 4.12 -8.96 -7.64
N PRO A 133 4.25 -8.61 -8.95
CA PRO A 133 3.32 -9.08 -9.96
C PRO A 133 3.42 -10.59 -10.21
N GLU A 134 4.58 -11.20 -10.03
CA GLU A 134 4.75 -12.65 -10.18
C GLU A 134 4.14 -13.42 -9.02
N VAL A 135 4.36 -12.96 -7.79
CA VAL A 135 3.80 -13.60 -6.58
C VAL A 135 2.27 -13.62 -6.62
N PHE A 136 1.65 -12.56 -7.13
CA PHE A 136 0.18 -12.45 -7.17
C PHE A 136 -0.42 -12.78 -8.55
N GLY A 137 0.40 -13.13 -9.55
CA GLY A 137 -0.05 -13.46 -10.90
C GLY A 137 -0.58 -12.26 -11.70
N TRP A 138 -0.22 -11.03 -11.32
CA TRP A 138 -0.73 -9.80 -11.95
C TRP A 138 -0.05 -9.47 -13.29
N ASN A 139 1.04 -10.15 -13.60
CA ASN A 139 1.78 -9.98 -14.87
C ASN A 139 1.12 -10.65 -16.07
N THR A 140 0.13 -11.54 -15.84
CA THR A 140 -0.50 -12.36 -16.89
C THR A 140 -1.30 -11.56 -17.92
N TYR A 141 -1.89 -10.47 -17.54
CA TYR A 141 -2.82 -9.67 -18.37
C TYR A 141 -2.21 -8.38 -18.93
N GLY A 142 -0.89 -8.23 -18.83
CA GLY A 142 -0.16 -7.09 -19.35
C GLY A 142 -0.08 -5.87 -18.42
N PRO A 143 0.70 -4.84 -18.82
CA PRO A 143 1.10 -3.75 -17.92
C PRO A 143 -0.06 -2.87 -17.44
N ALA A 144 -1.06 -2.63 -18.27
CA ALA A 144 -2.22 -1.81 -17.90
C ALA A 144 -3.08 -2.47 -16.81
N VAL A 145 -3.30 -3.77 -16.93
CA VAL A 145 -4.09 -4.54 -15.94
C VAL A 145 -3.29 -4.67 -14.64
N PHE A 146 -2.00 -4.97 -14.74
CA PHE A 146 -1.11 -4.97 -13.56
C PHE A 146 -1.15 -3.63 -12.82
N PHE A 147 -1.03 -2.51 -13.51
CA PHE A 147 -1.16 -1.19 -12.92
C PHE A 147 -2.47 -1.02 -12.14
N LEU A 148 -3.61 -1.41 -12.74
CA LEU A 148 -4.93 -1.27 -12.11
C LEU A 148 -5.11 -2.20 -10.90
N GLN A 149 -4.62 -3.42 -10.95
CA GLN A 149 -4.66 -4.37 -9.84
C GLN A 149 -3.83 -3.87 -8.66
N GLN A 150 -2.60 -3.45 -8.91
CA GLN A 150 -1.72 -2.87 -7.91
C GLN A 150 -2.31 -1.58 -7.34
N TYR A 151 -2.81 -0.68 -8.17
CA TYR A 151 -3.46 0.56 -7.76
C TYR A 151 -4.64 0.31 -6.82
N ALA A 152 -5.54 -0.59 -7.19
CA ALA A 152 -6.72 -0.91 -6.39
C ALA A 152 -6.34 -1.49 -5.02
N PHE A 153 -5.34 -2.37 -4.99
CA PHE A 153 -4.84 -2.95 -3.75
C PHE A 153 -4.12 -1.92 -2.85
N LEU A 154 -3.27 -1.06 -3.43
CA LEU A 154 -2.60 0.01 -2.67
C LEU A 154 -3.61 1.01 -2.11
N LEU A 155 -4.68 1.31 -2.84
CA LEU A 155 -5.75 2.19 -2.38
C LEU A 155 -6.55 1.56 -1.23
N LEU A 156 -6.87 0.26 -1.32
CA LEU A 156 -7.46 -0.51 -0.22
C LEU A 156 -6.58 -0.43 1.03
N THR A 157 -5.28 -0.68 0.88
CA THR A 157 -4.32 -0.64 1.98
C THR A 157 -4.21 0.74 2.64
N ALA A 158 -4.16 1.81 1.82
CA ALA A 158 -4.14 3.19 2.31
C ALA A 158 -5.42 3.53 3.11
N PHE A 159 -6.59 3.18 2.59
CA PHE A 159 -7.86 3.44 3.24
C PHE A 159 -8.06 2.62 4.52
N PHE A 160 -7.66 1.35 4.49
CA PHE A 160 -7.65 0.50 5.68
C PHE A 160 -6.77 1.10 6.77
N THR A 161 -5.50 1.40 6.45
CA THR A 161 -4.53 1.98 7.39
C THR A 161 -5.01 3.33 7.93
N HIS A 162 -5.56 4.19 7.05
CA HIS A 162 -6.13 5.47 7.46
C HIS A 162 -7.25 5.30 8.49
N THR A 163 -8.19 4.40 8.23
CA THR A 163 -9.33 4.15 9.12
C THR A 163 -8.88 3.52 10.43
N PHE A 164 -7.99 2.54 10.36
CA PHE A 164 -7.41 1.90 11.52
C PHE A 164 -6.69 2.91 12.44
N CYS A 165 -5.84 3.77 11.89
CA CYS A 165 -5.16 4.81 12.64
C CYS A 165 -6.12 5.91 13.16
N ALA A 166 -7.20 6.20 12.43
CA ALA A 166 -8.22 7.13 12.91
C ALA A 166 -8.89 6.63 14.20
N LEU A 167 -9.10 5.32 14.33
CA LEU A 167 -9.71 4.67 15.50
C LEU A 167 -8.80 4.72 16.74
N GLN A 168 -7.46 4.72 16.59
CA GLN A 168 -6.50 4.65 17.70
C GLN A 168 -6.57 5.82 18.69
N GLY A 169 -7.25 6.91 18.36
CA GLY A 169 -7.46 8.03 19.29
C GLY A 169 -8.51 7.77 20.38
N LYS A 170 -9.11 6.58 20.44
CA LYS A 170 -10.18 6.22 21.38
C LYS A 170 -9.96 4.82 21.96
N TRP A 171 -10.56 4.54 23.14
CA TRP A 171 -10.42 3.24 23.81
C TRP A 171 -10.84 2.04 22.94
N TYR A 172 -11.91 2.20 22.15
CA TYR A 172 -12.35 1.15 21.23
C TYR A 172 -11.36 0.88 20.10
N GLY A 173 -10.49 1.83 19.76
CA GLY A 173 -9.40 1.60 18.81
C GLY A 173 -8.40 0.57 19.34
N TRP A 174 -8.10 0.61 20.63
CA TRP A 174 -7.25 -0.40 21.28
C TRP A 174 -7.91 -1.77 21.27
N VAL A 175 -9.23 -1.83 21.51
CA VAL A 175 -9.99 -3.08 21.40
C VAL A 175 -9.93 -3.64 19.98
N VAL A 176 -10.16 -2.81 18.96
CA VAL A 176 -10.04 -3.22 17.56
C VAL A 176 -8.63 -3.74 17.27
N SER A 177 -7.58 -3.08 17.75
CA SER A 177 -6.20 -3.53 17.57
C SER A 177 -5.94 -4.88 18.23
N ALA A 178 -6.43 -5.06 19.47
CA ALA A 178 -6.29 -6.31 20.19
C ALA A 178 -7.02 -7.45 19.46
N VAL A 179 -8.23 -7.19 18.94
CA VAL A 179 -9.00 -8.17 18.15
C VAL A 179 -8.27 -8.54 16.86
N PHE A 180 -7.64 -7.57 16.15
CA PHE A 180 -6.84 -7.88 14.98
C PHE A 180 -5.60 -8.71 15.31
N ILE A 181 -4.84 -8.32 16.35
CA ILE A 181 -3.61 -9.03 16.76
C ILE A 181 -3.93 -10.44 17.26
N ALA A 182 -4.96 -10.61 18.09
CA ALA A 182 -5.37 -11.91 18.59
C ALA A 182 -6.15 -12.72 17.55
N GLY A 183 -6.89 -12.05 16.67
CA GLY A 183 -7.71 -12.67 15.63
C GLY A 183 -6.87 -13.42 14.61
N ILE A 184 -5.74 -12.86 14.14
CA ILE A 184 -4.91 -13.50 13.12
C ILE A 184 -4.47 -14.93 13.52
N PRO A 185 -3.86 -15.17 14.69
CA PRO A 185 -3.52 -16.52 15.13
C PRO A 185 -4.74 -17.44 15.30
N VAL A 186 -5.85 -16.92 15.84
CA VAL A 186 -7.08 -17.71 16.04
C VAL A 186 -7.68 -18.11 14.69
N PHE A 187 -7.78 -17.18 13.74
CA PHE A 187 -8.27 -17.46 12.39
C PHE A 187 -7.37 -18.44 11.63
N SER A 188 -6.05 -18.41 11.86
CA SER A 188 -5.14 -19.36 11.22
C SER A 188 -5.16 -20.75 11.85
N ALA A 189 -5.47 -20.85 13.16
CA ALA A 189 -5.51 -22.12 13.89
C ALA A 189 -6.80 -22.92 13.66
N ILE A 190 -7.95 -22.25 13.47
CA ILE A 190 -9.26 -22.87 13.33
C ILE A 190 -9.58 -23.01 11.83
N GLU A 191 -9.73 -24.26 11.35
CA GLU A 191 -9.90 -24.55 9.92
C GLU A 191 -11.02 -23.76 9.21
N PRO A 192 -12.27 -23.70 9.69
CA PRO A 192 -13.29 -22.91 9.01
C PRO A 192 -12.98 -21.41 8.96
N LEU A 193 -12.36 -20.85 10.00
CA LEU A 193 -11.97 -19.44 10.04
C LEU A 193 -10.77 -19.17 9.11
N ARG A 194 -9.82 -20.11 9.04
CA ARG A 194 -8.70 -20.05 8.10
C ARG A 194 -9.21 -20.03 6.65
N ASN A 195 -10.22 -20.83 6.33
CA ASN A 195 -10.79 -20.85 4.98
C ASN A 195 -11.48 -19.52 4.63
N ILE A 196 -12.15 -18.88 5.59
CA ILE A 196 -12.70 -17.51 5.41
C ILE A 196 -11.59 -16.51 5.14
N LEU A 197 -10.53 -16.54 5.95
CA LEU A 197 -9.39 -15.64 5.80
C LEU A 197 -8.67 -15.87 4.46
N ALA A 198 -8.43 -17.13 4.10
CA ALA A 198 -7.85 -17.49 2.82
C ALA A 198 -8.72 -17.05 1.64
N GLY A 199 -10.04 -17.23 1.72
CA GLY A 199 -11.02 -16.76 0.73
C GLY A 199 -10.99 -15.25 0.55
N TYR A 200 -10.86 -14.50 1.65
CA TYR A 200 -10.70 -13.05 1.60
C TYR A 200 -9.41 -12.63 0.86
N PHE A 201 -8.26 -13.21 1.24
CA PHE A 201 -6.99 -12.92 0.56
C PHE A 201 -6.99 -13.39 -0.89
N TYR A 202 -7.60 -14.54 -1.17
CA TYR A 202 -7.77 -15.02 -2.55
C TYR A 202 -8.54 -13.99 -3.40
N LEU A 203 -9.63 -13.45 -2.87
CA LEU A 203 -10.46 -12.46 -3.57
C LEU A 203 -9.71 -11.17 -3.89
N ILE A 204 -8.89 -10.66 -2.96
CA ILE A 204 -8.22 -9.35 -3.10
C ILE A 204 -6.83 -9.43 -3.74
N LEU A 205 -6.18 -10.61 -3.77
CA LEU A 205 -4.81 -10.76 -4.26
C LEU A 205 -4.67 -11.76 -5.40
N PHE A 206 -5.35 -12.91 -5.32
CA PHE A 206 -5.10 -14.07 -6.19
C PHE A 206 -6.26 -14.41 -7.13
N HIS A 207 -7.29 -13.58 -7.20
CA HIS A 207 -8.45 -13.90 -8.03
C HIS A 207 -8.09 -13.92 -9.52
N PRO A 208 -8.44 -14.99 -10.28
CA PRO A 208 -8.04 -15.18 -11.67
C PRO A 208 -8.63 -14.13 -12.62
N LEU A 209 -9.78 -13.54 -12.28
CA LEU A 209 -10.38 -12.45 -13.03
C LEU A 209 -9.95 -11.10 -12.48
N PRO A 210 -9.11 -10.32 -13.18
CA PRO A 210 -8.59 -9.04 -12.71
C PRO A 210 -9.68 -8.04 -12.34
N LEU A 211 -10.78 -8.02 -13.11
CA LEU A 211 -11.90 -7.10 -12.87
C LEU A 211 -12.55 -7.34 -11.52
N VAL A 212 -12.75 -8.61 -11.14
CA VAL A 212 -13.34 -8.95 -9.82
C VAL A 212 -12.44 -8.47 -8.69
N GLN A 213 -11.14 -8.74 -8.78
CA GLN A 213 -10.15 -8.27 -7.80
C GLN A 213 -10.16 -6.75 -7.68
N ILE A 214 -10.08 -6.01 -8.79
CA ILE A 214 -10.08 -4.55 -8.81
C ILE A 214 -11.35 -4.01 -8.17
N VAL A 215 -12.53 -4.49 -8.58
CA VAL A 215 -13.81 -4.02 -8.05
C VAL A 215 -13.93 -4.33 -6.55
N CYS A 216 -13.56 -5.52 -6.11
CA CYS A 216 -13.59 -5.89 -4.70
C CYS A 216 -12.64 -5.02 -3.86
N CYS A 217 -11.39 -4.82 -4.31
CA CYS A 217 -10.45 -3.94 -3.62
C CYS A 217 -10.97 -2.51 -3.50
N LEU A 218 -11.51 -1.95 -4.57
CA LEU A 218 -12.06 -0.59 -4.57
C LEU A 218 -13.30 -0.49 -3.68
N ALA A 219 -14.22 -1.45 -3.74
CA ALA A 219 -15.45 -1.45 -2.95
C ALA A 219 -15.14 -1.57 -1.45
N ILE A 220 -14.29 -2.52 -1.07
CA ILE A 220 -13.88 -2.74 0.32
C ILE A 220 -13.09 -1.53 0.83
N GLY A 221 -12.14 -1.04 0.04
CA GLY A 221 -11.34 0.14 0.39
C GLY A 221 -12.22 1.37 0.60
N PHE A 222 -13.16 1.65 -0.30
CA PHE A 222 -14.08 2.75 -0.18
C PHE A 222 -15.00 2.60 1.06
N ALA A 223 -15.47 1.40 1.36
CA ALA A 223 -16.23 1.12 2.57
C ALA A 223 -15.42 1.45 3.83
N PHE A 224 -14.15 1.01 3.92
CA PHE A 224 -13.26 1.40 5.02
C PHE A 224 -13.09 2.92 5.11
N TYR A 225 -12.86 3.58 3.99
CA TYR A 225 -12.72 5.04 4.00
C TYR A 225 -13.98 5.75 4.50
N MET A 226 -15.17 5.30 4.09
CA MET A 226 -16.43 5.84 4.57
C MET A 226 -16.65 5.62 6.07
N LEU A 227 -16.20 4.47 6.62
CA LEU A 227 -16.23 4.19 8.05
C LEU A 227 -15.36 5.17 8.86
N SER A 228 -14.33 5.77 8.28
CA SER A 228 -13.52 6.79 8.96
C SER A 228 -14.28 8.10 9.19
N LYS A 229 -15.28 8.43 8.39
CA LYS A 229 -16.03 9.70 8.44
C LYS A 229 -16.70 9.95 9.80
N PRO A 230 -17.51 9.02 10.37
CA PRO A 230 -18.11 9.20 11.70
C PRO A 230 -17.06 9.23 12.80
N VAL A 231 -15.93 8.55 12.63
CA VAL A 231 -14.82 8.59 13.59
C VAL A 231 -14.24 9.99 13.68
N TYR A 232 -13.95 10.63 12.55
CA TYR A 232 -13.45 12.00 12.52
C TYR A 232 -14.48 13.03 12.95
N ALA A 233 -15.78 12.77 12.70
CA ALA A 233 -16.85 13.66 13.17
C ALA A 233 -16.86 13.80 14.70
N ARG A 234 -16.44 12.75 15.43
CA ARG A 234 -16.45 12.68 16.91
C ARG A 234 -15.05 12.77 17.53
N LYS A 235 -13.99 12.91 16.72
CA LYS A 235 -12.62 12.95 17.23
C LYS A 235 -12.36 14.33 17.86
N PRO A 236 -11.90 14.41 19.15
CA PRO A 236 -11.51 15.67 19.75
C PRO A 236 -10.29 16.25 19.01
N ILE A 237 -10.18 17.58 19.04
CA ILE A 237 -9.07 18.32 18.44
C ILE A 237 -7.90 18.33 19.41
#